data_18a788016f3cfff03a8bd13d991b2959
#
_entry.id   18a788016f3cfff03a8bd13d991b2959
#
_cell.length_a   1.000
_cell.length_b   1.000
_cell.length_c   1.000
_cell.angle_alpha   90.00
_cell.angle_beta   90.00
_cell.angle_gamma   90.00
#
_symmetry.space_group_name_H-M   'P 1'
#
loop_
_entity.id
_entity.type
_entity.pdbx_description
1 polymer ?
#
loop_
_entity_poly.entity_id
_entity_poly.type
_entity_poly.pdbx_seq_one_letter_code
_entity_poly.pdbx_strand_id
1 'polypeptide(L)'
;MDRNLIVLDNFLDDPDRIRFHALGLDFDRVQPSVPGVRSHRVGGDLQIEVEDKLKVAFGCKEIIWDMTQDTLCFQSCMEGTETWVHKDSQGENQGEWAAVLYLTPNPVLDSGTGIFESPDHDMNIGVGNVYNRLVAYRGKVLYHRSIVPGFGNTLETSRLTQTFFFDIK
;
A
#
# COMPACT_ATOMS: atom_id res chain seq x y z
N MET A 1 -9.02 15.95 15.73
CA MET A 1 -8.67 16.29 14.33
C MET A 1 -8.70 14.98 13.56
N ASP A 2 -9.67 14.82 12.68
CA ASP A 2 -9.79 13.59 11.89
C ASP A 2 -8.67 13.58 10.83
N ARG A 3 -7.68 12.73 11.05
CA ARG A 3 -6.60 12.52 10.06
C ARG A 3 -7.15 11.63 8.95
N ASN A 4 -7.04 12.06 7.70
CA ASN A 4 -7.46 11.27 6.54
C ASN A 4 -6.27 10.70 5.77
N LEU A 5 -5.06 11.22 5.99
CA LEU A 5 -3.82 10.83 5.34
C LEU A 5 -2.67 10.92 6.35
N ILE A 6 -1.83 9.90 6.37
CA ILE A 6 -0.62 9.80 7.20
C ILE A 6 0.52 9.34 6.30
N VAL A 7 1.67 9.98 6.42
CA VAL A 7 2.91 9.61 5.71
C VAL A 7 4.00 9.39 6.75
N LEU A 8 4.64 8.24 6.71
CA LEU A 8 5.70 7.83 7.64
C LEU A 8 6.92 7.38 6.85
N ASP A 9 8.01 8.12 6.99
CA ASP A 9 9.32 7.72 6.46
C ASP A 9 10.05 6.81 7.44
N ASN A 10 10.94 5.96 6.92
CA ASN A 10 11.71 4.99 7.73
C ASN A 10 10.79 4.11 8.59
N PHE A 11 9.74 3.59 7.97
CA PHE A 11 8.66 2.90 8.68
C PHE A 11 9.15 1.59 9.33
N LEU A 12 9.87 0.74 8.60
CA LEU A 12 10.45 -0.50 9.14
C LEU A 12 11.88 -0.25 9.65
N ASP A 13 12.29 -1.02 10.64
CA ASP A 13 13.67 -0.97 11.14
C ASP A 13 14.66 -1.63 10.16
N ASP A 14 14.23 -2.70 9.48
CA ASP A 14 15.01 -3.42 8.47
C ASP A 14 14.17 -3.67 7.21
N PRO A 15 14.00 -2.65 6.34
CA PRO A 15 13.23 -2.77 5.11
C PRO A 15 13.88 -3.71 4.09
N ASP A 16 15.20 -3.88 4.13
CA ASP A 16 15.93 -4.75 3.21
C ASP A 16 15.59 -6.22 3.46
N ARG A 17 15.47 -6.63 4.73
CA ARG A 17 15.00 -7.97 5.11
C ARG A 17 13.61 -8.26 4.55
N ILE A 18 12.69 -7.29 4.66
CA ILE A 18 11.31 -7.44 4.18
C ILE A 18 11.27 -7.49 2.66
N ARG A 19 12.03 -6.62 1.99
CA ARG A 19 12.18 -6.66 0.55
C ARG A 19 12.77 -7.99 0.07
N PHE A 20 13.85 -8.46 0.70
CA PHE A 20 14.48 -9.75 0.35
C PHE A 20 13.48 -10.90 0.48
N HIS A 21 12.70 -10.92 1.56
CA HIS A 21 11.63 -11.90 1.75
C HIS A 21 10.59 -11.81 0.62
N ALA A 22 10.13 -10.60 0.28
CA ALA A 22 9.15 -10.38 -0.78
C ALA A 22 9.64 -10.88 -2.15
N LEU A 23 10.92 -10.65 -2.48
CA LEU A 23 11.51 -11.09 -3.75
C LEU A 23 11.63 -12.62 -3.87
N GLY A 24 11.55 -13.35 -2.77
CA GLY A 24 11.53 -14.82 -2.75
C GLY A 24 10.14 -15.46 -2.83
N LEU A 25 9.07 -14.64 -2.91
CA LEU A 25 7.70 -15.14 -2.97
C LEU A 25 7.22 -15.33 -4.41
N ASP A 26 6.19 -16.17 -4.57
CA ASP A 26 5.45 -16.28 -5.81
C ASP A 26 4.46 -15.12 -5.98
N PHE A 27 4.45 -14.50 -7.16
CA PHE A 27 3.52 -13.45 -7.57
C PHE A 27 2.60 -13.98 -8.68
N ASP A 28 1.74 -14.90 -8.31
CA ASP A 28 0.84 -15.64 -9.21
C ASP A 28 -0.62 -15.15 -9.19
N ARG A 29 -0.94 -14.20 -8.30
CA ARG A 29 -2.30 -13.69 -8.14
C ARG A 29 -2.54 -12.47 -9.05
N VAL A 30 -3.27 -12.69 -10.12
CA VAL A 30 -3.73 -11.66 -11.06
C VAL A 30 -5.23 -11.49 -10.89
N GLN A 31 -5.70 -10.26 -10.70
CA GLN A 31 -7.12 -9.93 -10.58
C GLN A 31 -7.46 -8.74 -11.48
N PRO A 32 -8.55 -8.80 -12.28
CA PRO A 32 -8.92 -7.71 -13.20
C PRO A 32 -9.15 -6.36 -12.53
N SER A 33 -9.55 -6.38 -11.25
CA SER A 33 -9.85 -5.18 -10.45
C SER A 33 -8.65 -4.65 -9.65
N VAL A 34 -7.46 -5.23 -9.84
CA VAL A 34 -6.27 -4.89 -9.05
C VAL A 34 -5.07 -4.74 -9.98
N PRO A 35 -4.34 -3.60 -9.92
CA PRO A 35 -3.15 -3.40 -10.74
C PRO A 35 -2.04 -4.41 -10.44
N GLY A 36 -1.34 -4.85 -11.50
CA GLY A 36 -0.17 -5.70 -11.39
C GLY A 36 -0.44 -7.12 -10.88
N VAL A 37 0.55 -7.70 -10.20
CA VAL A 37 0.50 -9.06 -9.64
C VAL A 37 0.73 -9.02 -8.14
N ARG A 38 0.19 -10.00 -7.41
CA ARG A 38 0.28 -10.07 -5.96
C ARG A 38 0.79 -11.42 -5.47
N SER A 39 1.48 -11.38 -4.34
CA SER A 39 1.79 -12.57 -3.55
C SER A 39 0.56 -13.05 -2.77
N HIS A 40 0.65 -14.22 -2.19
CA HIS A 40 -0.21 -14.61 -1.09
C HIS A 40 0.06 -13.73 0.14
N ARG A 41 -0.86 -13.77 1.10
CA ARG A 41 -0.78 -13.03 2.35
C ARG A 41 0.39 -13.51 3.20
N VAL A 42 1.13 -12.58 3.79
CA VAL A 42 2.28 -12.87 4.65
C VAL A 42 1.95 -12.44 6.08
N GLY A 43 1.93 -13.40 7.00
CA GLY A 43 1.71 -13.19 8.43
C GLY A 43 2.99 -13.32 9.25
N GLY A 44 2.83 -13.74 10.52
CA GLY A 44 3.93 -14.00 11.45
C GLY A 44 4.64 -12.73 11.94
N ASP A 45 5.96 -12.81 12.12
CA ASP A 45 6.76 -11.73 12.72
C ASP A 45 6.64 -10.40 11.96
N LEU A 46 6.54 -10.47 10.64
CA LEU A 46 6.34 -9.26 9.81
C LEU A 46 5.01 -8.57 10.12
N GLN A 47 3.93 -9.34 10.24
CA GLN A 47 2.62 -8.79 10.60
C GLN A 47 2.67 -8.10 11.97
N ILE A 48 3.34 -8.73 12.95
CA ILE A 48 3.48 -8.20 14.32
C ILE A 48 4.26 -6.88 14.29
N GLU A 49 5.39 -6.82 13.58
CA GLU A 49 6.19 -5.60 13.45
C GLU A 49 5.39 -4.45 12.85
N VAL A 50 4.68 -4.70 11.75
CA VAL A 50 3.84 -3.71 11.08
C VAL A 50 2.70 -3.25 12.00
N GLU A 51 2.03 -4.18 12.69
CA GLU A 51 0.93 -3.87 13.60
C GLU A 51 1.39 -2.96 14.74
N ASP A 52 2.51 -3.27 15.38
CA ASP A 52 3.04 -2.47 16.49
C ASP A 52 3.41 -1.05 16.04
N LYS A 53 4.02 -0.91 14.87
CA LYS A 53 4.34 0.40 14.30
C LYS A 53 3.09 1.20 13.92
N LEU A 54 2.07 0.55 13.37
CA LEU A 54 0.78 1.19 13.09
C LEU A 54 0.08 1.63 14.37
N LYS A 55 0.06 0.82 15.44
CA LYS A 55 -0.50 1.21 16.73
C LYS A 55 0.14 2.49 17.27
N VAL A 56 1.46 2.59 17.19
CA VAL A 56 2.19 3.79 17.61
C VAL A 56 1.82 4.99 16.74
N ALA A 57 1.82 4.83 15.42
CA ALA A 57 1.55 5.91 14.47
C ALA A 57 0.13 6.47 14.59
N PHE A 58 -0.85 5.61 14.83
CA PHE A 58 -2.25 5.98 14.98
C PHE A 58 -2.63 6.36 16.42
N GLY A 59 -1.82 5.99 17.41
CA GLY A 59 -2.13 6.16 18.82
C GLY A 59 -3.32 5.29 19.27
N CYS A 60 -3.49 4.13 18.67
CA CYS A 60 -4.57 3.18 18.94
C CYS A 60 -4.07 1.96 19.72
N LYS A 61 -4.99 1.18 20.28
CA LYS A 61 -4.67 -0.03 21.05
C LYS A 61 -4.67 -1.29 20.20
N GLU A 62 -5.44 -1.30 19.13
CA GLU A 62 -5.68 -2.47 18.31
C GLU A 62 -5.75 -2.10 16.84
N ILE A 63 -5.16 -2.95 15.99
CA ILE A 63 -5.34 -2.96 14.53
C ILE A 63 -6.21 -4.16 14.18
N ILE A 64 -7.33 -3.91 13.54
CA ILE A 64 -8.26 -4.94 13.08
C ILE A 64 -8.04 -5.12 11.58
N TRP A 65 -7.35 -6.21 11.20
CA TRP A 65 -7.04 -6.49 9.81
C TRP A 65 -8.29 -6.86 9.00
N ASP A 66 -8.48 -6.20 7.87
CA ASP A 66 -9.53 -6.58 6.94
C ASP A 66 -9.10 -7.78 6.08
N MET A 67 -9.50 -8.96 6.52
CA MET A 67 -9.15 -10.20 5.85
C MET A 67 -10.00 -10.48 4.60
N THR A 68 -10.95 -9.62 4.25
CA THR A 68 -11.77 -9.72 3.03
C THR A 68 -11.06 -9.10 1.82
N GLN A 69 -10.08 -8.22 2.07
CA GLN A 69 -9.25 -7.58 1.05
C GLN A 69 -7.85 -8.21 0.98
N ASP A 70 -7.04 -7.76 0.04
CA ASP A 70 -5.64 -8.20 -0.13
C ASP A 70 -4.70 -7.49 0.87
N THR A 71 -5.04 -7.58 2.15
CA THR A 71 -4.19 -7.09 3.24
C THR A 71 -2.99 -8.00 3.45
N LEU A 72 -1.85 -7.44 3.87
CA LEU A 72 -0.60 -8.16 4.12
C LEU A 72 -0.03 -8.87 2.88
N CYS A 73 -0.41 -8.44 1.68
CA CYS A 73 0.11 -8.96 0.42
C CYS A 73 1.18 -8.03 -0.15
N PHE A 74 2.20 -8.59 -0.78
CA PHE A 74 3.09 -7.80 -1.63
C PHE A 74 2.48 -7.66 -3.03
N GLN A 75 2.72 -6.51 -3.65
CA GLN A 75 2.25 -6.18 -4.99
C GLN A 75 3.40 -5.68 -5.84
N SER A 76 3.52 -6.23 -7.04
CA SER A 76 4.47 -5.79 -8.05
C SER A 76 3.72 -5.20 -9.24
N CYS A 77 4.05 -3.97 -9.61
CA CYS A 77 3.54 -3.29 -10.79
C CYS A 77 4.72 -2.93 -11.70
N MET A 78 4.79 -3.58 -12.84
CA MET A 78 5.83 -3.35 -13.87
C MET A 78 5.39 -2.26 -14.85
N GLU A 79 6.29 -1.85 -15.71
CA GLU A 79 5.98 -0.94 -16.82
C GLU A 79 4.79 -1.45 -17.63
N GLY A 80 3.89 -0.53 -18.03
CA GLY A 80 2.65 -0.87 -18.72
C GLY A 80 1.49 -1.27 -17.82
N THR A 81 1.67 -1.38 -16.50
CA THR A 81 0.54 -1.57 -15.57
C THR A 81 -0.40 -0.36 -15.64
N GLU A 82 -1.70 -0.62 -15.73
CA GLU A 82 -2.73 0.42 -15.70
C GLU A 82 -3.32 0.58 -14.30
N THR A 83 -3.81 1.78 -13.99
CA THR A 83 -4.54 2.08 -12.75
C THR A 83 -5.62 3.12 -13.01
N TRP A 84 -6.54 3.27 -12.08
CA TRP A 84 -7.65 4.22 -12.16
C TRP A 84 -7.91 4.87 -10.82
N VAL A 85 -8.55 6.05 -10.83
CA VAL A 85 -8.97 6.73 -9.62
C VAL A 85 -10.17 6.01 -9.04
N HIS A 86 -10.10 5.59 -7.79
CA HIS A 86 -11.16 4.85 -7.10
C HIS A 86 -11.18 5.14 -5.60
N LYS A 87 -12.21 4.69 -4.94
CA LYS A 87 -12.26 4.44 -3.50
C LYS A 87 -12.20 2.94 -3.29
N ASP A 88 -11.69 2.53 -2.14
CA ASP A 88 -11.73 1.14 -1.75
C ASP A 88 -13.17 0.66 -1.55
N SER A 89 -13.36 -0.64 -1.49
CA SER A 89 -14.68 -1.25 -1.35
C SER A 89 -15.46 -0.66 -0.17
N GLN A 90 -16.77 -0.48 -0.38
CA GLN A 90 -17.70 0.13 0.57
C GLN A 90 -18.47 -0.91 1.42
N GLY A 91 -18.00 -2.19 1.47
CA GLY A 91 -18.62 -3.23 2.28
C GLY A 91 -18.68 -2.86 3.76
N GLU A 92 -19.77 -3.22 4.46
CA GLU A 92 -20.01 -2.86 5.86
C GLU A 92 -18.92 -3.39 6.81
N ASN A 93 -18.32 -4.54 6.49
CA ASN A 93 -17.31 -5.20 7.31
C ASN A 93 -15.89 -5.00 6.77
N GLN A 94 -15.66 -3.99 5.93
CA GLN A 94 -14.34 -3.73 5.35
C GLN A 94 -13.64 -2.59 6.08
N GLY A 95 -12.32 -2.71 6.23
CA GLY A 95 -11.49 -1.74 6.92
C GLY A 95 -11.61 -0.33 6.31
N GLU A 96 -11.59 0.69 7.16
CA GLU A 96 -11.71 2.08 6.75
C GLU A 96 -10.39 2.62 6.21
N TRP A 97 -9.27 2.07 6.67
CA TRP A 97 -7.92 2.48 6.32
C TRP A 97 -7.29 1.55 5.31
N ALA A 98 -6.66 2.14 4.31
CA ALA A 98 -5.72 1.49 3.42
C ALA A 98 -4.31 2.04 3.66
N ALA A 99 -3.29 1.21 3.52
CA ALA A 99 -1.92 1.68 3.54
C ALA A 99 -1.06 0.94 2.52
N VAL A 100 -0.06 1.65 2.02
CA VAL A 100 0.93 1.16 1.05
C VAL A 100 2.32 1.45 1.59
N LEU A 101 3.13 0.40 1.73
CA LEU A 101 4.54 0.50 2.08
C LEU A 101 5.38 0.31 0.81
N TYR A 102 6.23 1.28 0.47
CA TYR A 102 7.10 1.22 -0.70
C TYR A 102 8.40 0.49 -0.41
N LEU A 103 8.71 -0.49 -1.26
CA LEU A 103 9.84 -1.41 -1.06
C LEU A 103 10.81 -1.49 -2.25
N THR A 104 10.80 -0.52 -3.15
CA THR A 104 11.78 -0.43 -4.25
C THR A 104 12.84 0.61 -3.90
N PRO A 105 14.13 0.24 -3.77
CA PRO A 105 15.23 1.18 -3.63
C PRO A 105 15.35 2.07 -4.89
N ASN A 106 15.68 3.35 -4.70
CA ASN A 106 15.82 4.33 -5.78
C ASN A 106 14.64 4.34 -6.76
N PRO A 107 13.39 4.46 -6.26
CA PRO A 107 12.20 4.35 -7.09
C PRO A 107 12.02 5.56 -8.00
N VAL A 108 11.13 5.45 -8.98
CA VAL A 108 10.57 6.60 -9.68
C VAL A 108 9.72 7.39 -8.68
N LEU A 109 10.15 8.59 -8.29
CA LEU A 109 9.50 9.38 -7.24
C LEU A 109 8.01 9.61 -7.51
N ASP A 110 7.64 9.88 -8.75
CA ASP A 110 6.26 10.12 -9.18
C ASP A 110 5.40 8.84 -9.26
N SER A 111 5.93 7.68 -8.91
CA SER A 111 5.17 6.44 -8.82
C SER A 111 4.50 6.20 -7.46
N GLY A 112 4.35 7.25 -6.67
CA GLY A 112 3.71 7.21 -5.35
C GLY A 112 2.19 7.15 -5.41
N THR A 113 1.54 7.68 -4.37
CA THR A 113 0.08 7.68 -4.22
C THR A 113 -0.48 9.07 -4.45
N GLY A 114 -1.43 9.20 -5.39
CA GLY A 114 -2.22 10.41 -5.61
C GLY A 114 -3.55 10.34 -4.90
N ILE A 115 -3.95 11.46 -4.29
CA ILE A 115 -5.26 11.67 -3.68
C ILE A 115 -6.04 12.68 -4.52
N PHE A 116 -7.31 12.40 -4.77
CA PHE A 116 -8.19 13.15 -5.65
C PHE A 116 -9.48 13.53 -4.93
N GLU A 117 -10.10 14.59 -5.34
CA GLU A 117 -11.43 15.00 -4.84
C GLU A 117 -12.53 14.11 -5.45
N SER A 118 -12.42 13.83 -6.73
CA SER A 118 -13.28 12.90 -7.47
C SER A 118 -12.50 12.26 -8.64
N PRO A 119 -13.07 11.26 -9.32
CA PRO A 119 -12.42 10.64 -10.48
C PRO A 119 -12.11 11.60 -11.64
N ASP A 120 -12.89 12.67 -11.76
CA ASP A 120 -12.86 13.63 -12.87
C ASP A 120 -12.05 14.90 -12.54
N HIS A 121 -11.51 15.02 -11.32
CA HIS A 121 -10.73 16.18 -10.90
C HIS A 121 -9.22 15.91 -10.96
N ASP A 122 -8.46 17.00 -11.01
CA ASP A 122 -7.01 16.94 -10.87
C ASP A 122 -6.58 16.39 -9.51
N MET A 123 -5.37 15.91 -9.45
CA MET A 123 -4.78 15.38 -8.23
C MET A 123 -4.59 16.52 -7.20
N ASN A 124 -5.18 16.35 -6.01
CA ASN A 124 -5.06 17.33 -4.93
C ASN A 124 -3.74 17.18 -4.16
N ILE A 125 -3.34 15.93 -3.88
CA ILE A 125 -2.14 15.62 -3.11
C ILE A 125 -1.40 14.49 -3.80
N GLY A 126 -0.11 14.68 -4.06
CA GLY A 126 0.80 13.65 -4.51
C GLY A 126 1.79 13.27 -3.40
N VAL A 127 1.81 12.02 -2.99
CA VAL A 127 2.83 11.49 -2.08
C VAL A 127 3.83 10.67 -2.87
N GLY A 128 5.09 11.11 -2.89
CA GLY A 128 6.15 10.45 -3.65
C GLY A 128 6.47 9.05 -3.14
N ASN A 129 6.84 8.16 -4.07
CA ASN A 129 7.38 6.85 -3.75
C ASN A 129 8.81 7.03 -3.20
N VAL A 130 8.99 6.70 -1.94
CA VAL A 130 10.29 6.70 -1.26
C VAL A 130 10.47 5.35 -0.58
N TYR A 131 11.64 4.75 -0.73
CA TYR A 131 11.94 3.46 -0.10
C TYR A 131 11.69 3.52 1.42
N ASN A 132 11.00 2.50 1.95
CA ASN A 132 10.60 2.41 3.36
C ASN A 132 9.67 3.54 3.84
N ARG A 133 8.89 4.14 2.93
CA ARG A 133 7.79 5.05 3.26
C ARG A 133 6.48 4.29 3.30
N LEU A 134 5.72 4.48 4.37
CA LEU A 134 4.32 4.04 4.45
C LEU A 134 3.41 5.24 4.22
N VAL A 135 2.42 5.06 3.38
CA VAL A 135 1.33 6.02 3.15
C VAL A 135 0.03 5.35 3.55
N ALA A 136 -0.63 5.87 4.59
CA ALA A 136 -1.92 5.38 5.06
C ALA A 136 -2.99 6.45 4.84
N TYR A 137 -4.16 6.04 4.34
CA TYR A 137 -5.28 6.93 4.03
C TYR A 137 -6.61 6.23 4.26
N ARG A 138 -7.68 7.03 4.44
CA ARG A 138 -9.05 6.50 4.55
C ARG A 138 -9.56 6.11 3.18
N GLY A 139 -9.27 4.86 2.77
CA GLY A 139 -9.54 4.36 1.43
C GLY A 139 -11.00 4.42 1.00
N LYS A 140 -11.94 4.27 1.94
CA LYS A 140 -13.39 4.42 1.69
C LYS A 140 -13.83 5.86 1.47
N VAL A 141 -13.06 6.83 1.95
CA VAL A 141 -13.41 8.26 1.90
C VAL A 141 -12.71 8.97 0.76
N LEU A 142 -11.42 8.73 0.61
CA LEU A 142 -10.56 9.42 -0.35
C LEU A 142 -10.47 8.67 -1.67
N TYR A 143 -10.70 9.36 -2.77
CA TYR A 143 -10.34 8.87 -4.09
C TYR A 143 -8.82 8.85 -4.23
N HIS A 144 -8.29 7.74 -4.73
CA HIS A 144 -6.85 7.55 -4.83
C HIS A 144 -6.46 6.64 -6.00
N ARG A 145 -5.19 6.72 -6.39
CA ARG A 145 -4.52 5.79 -7.30
C ARG A 145 -3.00 5.91 -7.18
N SER A 146 -2.25 4.97 -7.77
CA SER A 146 -0.82 5.19 -8.06
C SER A 146 -0.67 6.28 -9.11
N ILE A 147 0.24 7.25 -8.93
CA ILE A 147 0.44 8.38 -9.87
C ILE A 147 1.02 7.83 -11.17
N VAL A 148 2.21 7.20 -11.11
CA VAL A 148 2.73 6.33 -12.16
C VAL A 148 2.53 4.90 -11.70
N PRO A 149 1.70 4.10 -12.40
CA PRO A 149 1.22 2.83 -11.84
C PRO A 149 2.30 1.78 -11.69
N GLY A 150 3.24 1.71 -12.62
CA GLY A 150 4.31 0.73 -12.59
C GLY A 150 5.54 1.20 -13.34
N PHE A 151 6.66 0.55 -13.07
CA PHE A 151 7.95 0.76 -13.73
C PHE A 151 8.81 -0.49 -13.60
N GLY A 152 9.94 -0.52 -14.36
CA GLY A 152 10.79 -1.70 -14.41
C GLY A 152 10.15 -2.88 -15.14
N ASN A 153 10.93 -3.93 -15.36
CA ASN A 153 10.52 -5.10 -16.13
C ASN A 153 10.82 -6.43 -15.44
N THR A 154 11.33 -6.39 -14.22
CA THR A 154 11.56 -7.54 -13.36
C THR A 154 10.96 -7.27 -11.98
N LEU A 155 10.81 -8.29 -11.14
CA LEU A 155 10.32 -8.14 -9.78
C LEU A 155 11.21 -7.19 -8.97
N GLU A 156 12.53 -7.30 -9.10
CA GLU A 156 13.51 -6.47 -8.40
C GLU A 156 13.43 -5.00 -8.79
N THR A 157 13.13 -4.72 -10.05
CA THR A 157 13.11 -3.35 -10.60
C THR A 157 11.72 -2.74 -10.64
N SER A 158 10.68 -3.52 -10.35
CA SER A 158 9.28 -3.08 -10.38
C SER A 158 8.92 -2.13 -9.24
N ARG A 159 7.77 -1.49 -9.35
CA ARG A 159 7.12 -0.85 -8.22
C ARG A 159 6.63 -1.92 -7.23
N LEU A 160 7.50 -2.32 -6.32
CA LEU A 160 7.22 -3.30 -5.29
C LEU A 160 6.66 -2.59 -4.05
N THR A 161 5.51 -3.05 -3.58
CA THR A 161 4.83 -2.50 -2.40
C THR A 161 4.28 -3.63 -1.53
N GLN A 162 3.98 -3.31 -0.27
CA GLN A 162 3.10 -4.13 0.57
C GLN A 162 1.82 -3.35 0.86
N THR A 163 0.67 -4.01 0.79
CA THR A 163 -0.65 -3.41 0.98
C THR A 163 -1.28 -3.86 2.29
N PHE A 164 -1.97 -2.93 2.94
CA PHE A 164 -2.64 -3.16 4.21
C PHE A 164 -4.03 -2.54 4.19
N PHE A 165 -5.02 -3.28 4.72
CA PHE A 165 -6.39 -2.82 4.92
C PHE A 165 -6.79 -3.14 6.35
N PHE A 166 -7.25 -2.14 7.10
CA PHE A 166 -7.50 -2.30 8.53
C PHE A 166 -8.44 -1.23 9.11
N ASP A 167 -8.96 -1.52 10.31
CA ASP A 167 -9.56 -0.54 11.21
C ASP A 167 -8.68 -0.33 12.44
N ILE A 168 -8.91 0.77 13.14
CA ILE A 168 -8.22 1.12 14.39
C ILE A 168 -9.22 1.15 15.55
N LYS A 169 -8.77 0.71 16.73
CA LYS A 169 -9.59 0.69 17.97
C LYS A 169 -8.84 1.17 19.19
#